data_6ee0617e7ea9d5958712dc4b53e1fa57
#
_entry.id   6ee0617e7ea9d5958712dc4b53e1fa57
#
_cell.length_a   1.000
_cell.length_b   1.000
_cell.length_c   1.000
_cell.angle_alpha   90.00
_cell.angle_beta   90.00
_cell.angle_gamma   90.00
#
_symmetry.space_group_name_H-M   'P 1'
#
loop_
_entity.id
_entity.type
_entity.pdbx_description
1 polymer ?
#
loop_
_entity_poly.entity_id
_entity_poly.type
_entity_poly.pdbx_seq_one_letter_code
_entity_poly.pdbx_strand_id
1 'polypeptide(L)'
;MSENENQEQAAVQEEKGAAHEKKHHGFSSKLGFVLAAAGSAVGLGNLWRFPYLAARHGGIFILFYIAFAVTFGFALLILEIAIGRKTGKDVVGAFGELNKKTKWFGFFSLVVPVIIVPYYCVIGGWVLKYLVSYMNGMGATGALTGDFFATFISGSWEPLIYFLIFAAMAFVVVVLGVQKGIEKVSKILMPILAILAVVLAVFVLCQPNAWKGLSYIFVPDFGKFSGEMLLDALGQLFYSMSLAMCIMITYGSYMKKDANIQKGGRQISVCDTSFAIVASLIIIPAIFAFSANPDGDLASSGPSLMFVVLPNVFGAFSSFGNLIGMLFFLLVLFAALTSAISLFEAIVAVLCRHFKLKRLVSCFIVFGVIVVLGTLSSLGFGVLNGIQLNGKTILDMFDFISNSVLMPLVAIGTCVIVGYFTNVRLITEEIGLKEKSAREKYFKIMIRFVAPVCLIAILVSGLMSAF
;
A
#
# COMPACT_ATOMS: atom_id res chain seq x y z
N MET A 1 23.53 18.01 -56.69
CA MET A 1 22.82 18.73 -55.59
C MET A 1 21.65 17.92 -54.98
N SER A 2 21.15 16.84 -55.58
CA SER A 2 19.94 16.11 -55.09
C SER A 2 20.17 14.96 -54.12
N GLU A 3 21.36 14.38 -54.02
CA GLU A 3 21.59 13.27 -53.10
C GLU A 3 21.90 13.71 -51.67
N ASN A 4 22.58 14.86 -51.48
CA ASN A 4 22.85 15.40 -50.15
C ASN A 4 21.59 15.96 -49.46
N GLU A 5 20.68 16.56 -50.22
CA GLU A 5 19.40 17.06 -49.67
C GLU A 5 18.47 15.90 -49.23
N ASN A 6 18.50 14.77 -49.93
CA ASN A 6 17.71 13.59 -49.55
C ASN A 6 18.27 12.89 -48.30
N GLN A 7 19.60 12.88 -48.12
CA GLN A 7 20.24 12.34 -46.92
C GLN A 7 20.00 13.21 -45.69
N GLU A 8 20.01 14.52 -45.83
CA GLU A 8 19.70 15.48 -44.75
C GLU A 8 18.21 15.42 -44.33
N GLN A 9 17.31 15.28 -45.31
CA GLN A 9 15.88 15.08 -45.03
C GLN A 9 15.58 13.73 -44.39
N ALA A 10 16.27 12.66 -44.75
CA ALA A 10 16.15 11.36 -44.12
C ALA A 10 16.70 11.39 -42.68
N ALA A 11 17.84 12.05 -42.43
CA ALA A 11 18.39 12.20 -41.08
C ALA A 11 17.49 13.08 -40.19
N VAL A 12 16.89 14.15 -40.72
CA VAL A 12 15.91 14.98 -39.99
C VAL A 12 14.59 14.24 -39.74
N GLN A 13 14.18 13.34 -40.63
CA GLN A 13 13.01 12.46 -40.38
C GLN A 13 13.31 11.34 -39.37
N GLU A 14 14.51 10.76 -39.38
CA GLU A 14 14.95 9.82 -38.35
C GLU A 14 15.10 10.52 -36.99
N GLU A 15 15.68 11.74 -36.92
CA GLU A 15 15.71 12.50 -35.66
C GLU A 15 14.31 12.90 -35.18
N LYS A 16 13.41 13.30 -36.07
CA LYS A 16 12.00 13.57 -35.73
C LYS A 16 11.25 12.28 -35.35
N GLY A 17 11.53 11.14 -35.98
CA GLY A 17 11.03 9.82 -35.62
C GLY A 17 11.53 9.39 -34.24
N ALA A 18 12.83 9.54 -33.97
CA ALA A 18 13.45 9.23 -32.69
C ALA A 18 13.00 10.20 -31.57
N ALA A 19 12.73 11.47 -31.90
CA ALA A 19 12.15 12.46 -30.98
C ALA A 19 10.66 12.19 -30.71
N HIS A 20 9.92 11.60 -31.65
CA HIS A 20 8.51 11.19 -31.44
C HIS A 20 8.38 9.90 -30.64
N GLU A 21 9.38 9.00 -30.62
CA GLU A 21 9.41 7.80 -29.80
C GLU A 21 9.75 8.05 -28.32
N LYS A 22 10.28 9.22 -27.98
CA LYS A 22 10.48 9.64 -26.57
C LYS A 22 9.25 10.34 -25.98
N LYS A 23 8.03 9.89 -26.21
CA LYS A 23 6.92 10.20 -25.32
C LYS A 23 7.26 9.58 -23.97
N HIS A 24 7.69 10.40 -23.02
CA HIS A 24 7.89 10.02 -21.63
C HIS A 24 6.60 9.37 -21.09
N HIS A 25 6.55 8.03 -21.02
CA HIS A 25 5.48 7.27 -20.39
C HIS A 25 5.50 7.37 -18.85
N GLY A 26 6.14 8.39 -18.28
CA GLY A 26 6.28 8.64 -16.84
C GLY A 26 5.34 9.71 -16.30
N PHE A 27 5.47 10.02 -15.02
CA PHE A 27 4.72 11.11 -14.37
C PHE A 27 4.98 12.47 -15.03
N SER A 28 3.92 13.26 -15.18
CA SER A 28 4.02 14.60 -15.79
C SER A 28 4.71 15.60 -14.84
N SER A 29 4.59 15.41 -13.53
CA SER A 29 5.09 16.31 -12.49
C SER A 29 5.71 15.60 -11.30
N LYS A 30 6.61 16.29 -10.56
CA LYS A 30 7.18 15.83 -9.29
C LYS A 30 6.09 15.60 -8.25
N LEU A 31 5.09 16.47 -8.18
CA LEU A 31 3.96 16.34 -7.28
C LEU A 31 3.10 15.12 -7.65
N GLY A 32 2.89 14.87 -8.95
CA GLY A 32 2.15 13.70 -9.41
C GLY A 32 2.78 12.38 -8.98
N PHE A 33 4.12 12.28 -9.07
CA PHE A 33 4.85 11.13 -8.52
C PHE A 33 4.63 10.98 -7.00
N VAL A 34 4.82 12.07 -6.24
CA VAL A 34 4.68 12.02 -4.77
C VAL A 34 3.26 11.63 -4.37
N LEU A 35 2.23 12.22 -4.98
CA LEU A 35 0.84 11.91 -4.65
C LEU A 35 0.44 10.49 -5.05
N ALA A 36 0.93 9.99 -6.19
CA ALA A 36 0.68 8.61 -6.59
C ALA A 36 1.37 7.60 -5.65
N ALA A 37 2.64 7.83 -5.31
CA ALA A 37 3.39 6.97 -4.41
C ALA A 37 2.88 7.06 -2.95
N ALA A 38 2.55 8.26 -2.48
CA ALA A 38 1.89 8.44 -1.18
C ALA A 38 0.50 7.79 -1.16
N GLY A 39 -0.29 7.91 -2.24
CA GLY A 39 -1.57 7.23 -2.36
C GLY A 39 -1.47 5.72 -2.41
N SER A 40 -0.34 5.18 -2.85
CA SER A 40 -0.06 3.75 -2.72
C SER A 40 0.28 3.34 -1.28
N ALA A 41 1.05 4.17 -0.58
CA ALA A 41 1.42 3.91 0.81
C ALA A 41 0.23 4.12 1.77
N VAL A 42 -0.55 5.18 1.56
CA VAL A 42 -1.78 5.43 2.33
C VAL A 42 -2.91 4.51 1.86
N GLY A 43 -3.08 3.39 2.54
CA GLY A 43 -4.05 2.35 2.18
C GLY A 43 -4.77 1.74 3.38
N LEU A 44 -5.29 0.53 3.17
CA LEU A 44 -5.95 -0.22 4.25
C LEU A 44 -5.03 -0.48 5.45
N GLY A 45 -3.71 -0.58 5.22
CA GLY A 45 -2.74 -0.75 6.29
C GLY A 45 -2.75 0.37 7.33
N ASN A 46 -2.95 1.62 6.89
CA ASN A 46 -3.00 2.79 7.78
C ASN A 46 -4.35 2.92 8.49
N LEU A 47 -5.45 2.50 7.83
CA LEU A 47 -6.81 2.68 8.34
C LEU A 47 -7.34 1.49 9.17
N TRP A 48 -6.68 0.35 9.05
CA TRP A 48 -7.12 -0.88 9.69
C TRP A 48 -6.01 -1.46 10.60
N ARG A 49 -4.86 -1.86 10.00
CA ARG A 49 -3.83 -2.59 10.75
C ARG A 49 -3.08 -1.70 11.73
N PHE A 50 -2.73 -0.48 11.33
CA PHE A 50 -2.01 0.45 12.21
C PHE A 50 -2.83 0.84 13.45
N PRO A 51 -4.12 1.29 13.35
CA PRO A 51 -4.92 1.59 14.54
C PRO A 51 -5.10 0.38 15.46
N TYR A 52 -5.26 -0.82 14.91
CA TYR A 52 -5.32 -2.05 15.70
C TYR A 52 -4.03 -2.27 16.50
N LEU A 53 -2.86 -2.15 15.88
CA LEU A 53 -1.57 -2.32 16.56
C LEU A 53 -1.31 -1.19 17.56
N ALA A 54 -1.70 0.03 17.24
CA ALA A 54 -1.66 1.15 18.16
C ALA A 54 -2.61 0.95 19.36
N ALA A 55 -3.78 0.35 19.14
CA ALA A 55 -4.71 -0.04 20.20
C ALA A 55 -4.11 -1.13 21.11
N ARG A 56 -3.47 -2.13 20.53
CA ARG A 56 -2.84 -3.24 21.27
C ARG A 56 -1.65 -2.80 22.14
N HIS A 57 -0.76 -1.99 21.56
CA HIS A 57 0.52 -1.65 22.17
C HIS A 57 0.59 -0.22 22.76
N GLY A 58 -0.40 0.63 22.47
CA GLY A 58 -0.45 2.02 22.95
C GLY A 58 0.58 2.95 22.30
N GLY A 59 0.83 4.08 22.94
CA GLY A 59 1.70 5.15 22.43
C GLY A 59 3.16 4.72 22.18
N ILE A 60 3.66 3.71 22.88
CA ILE A 60 5.03 3.23 22.67
C ILE A 60 5.21 2.63 21.27
N PHE A 61 4.18 1.97 20.72
CA PHE A 61 4.19 1.46 19.34
C PHE A 61 4.40 2.60 18.34
N ILE A 62 3.67 3.71 18.51
CA ILE A 62 3.77 4.88 17.62
C ILE A 62 5.16 5.49 17.66
N LEU A 63 5.77 5.59 18.86
CA LEU A 63 7.12 6.08 19.01
C LEU A 63 8.13 5.27 18.20
N PHE A 64 8.12 3.94 18.35
CA PHE A 64 9.02 3.06 17.61
C PHE A 64 8.69 3.00 16.12
N TYR A 65 7.40 3.04 15.75
CA TYR A 65 7.00 3.13 14.35
C TYR A 65 7.60 4.37 13.66
N ILE A 66 7.50 5.55 14.28
CA ILE A 66 8.10 6.79 13.75
C ILE A 66 9.64 6.66 13.65
N ALA A 67 10.28 6.11 14.68
CA ALA A 67 11.72 5.89 14.65
C ALA A 67 12.14 4.97 13.48
N PHE A 68 11.40 3.89 13.26
CA PHE A 68 11.65 2.98 12.14
C PHE A 68 11.29 3.62 10.78
N ALA A 69 10.26 4.47 10.71
CA ALA A 69 9.87 5.16 9.48
C ALA A 69 10.97 6.08 8.97
N VAL A 70 11.64 6.83 9.85
CA VAL A 70 12.71 7.76 9.47
C VAL A 70 14.07 7.08 9.26
N THR A 71 14.22 5.84 9.70
CA THR A 71 15.47 5.07 9.60
C THR A 71 15.38 3.96 8.58
N PHE A 72 14.87 2.82 9.00
CA PHE A 72 14.76 1.58 8.24
C PHE A 72 13.83 1.73 7.00
N GLY A 73 12.60 2.19 7.20
CA GLY A 73 11.61 2.33 6.13
C GLY A 73 12.05 3.33 5.07
N PHE A 74 12.56 4.50 5.50
CA PHE A 74 13.06 5.50 4.57
C PHE A 74 14.22 4.99 3.71
N ALA A 75 15.16 4.23 4.29
CA ALA A 75 16.29 3.69 3.55
C ALA A 75 15.83 2.68 2.47
N LEU A 76 14.89 1.80 2.79
CA LEU A 76 14.32 0.86 1.83
C LEU A 76 13.47 1.56 0.75
N LEU A 77 12.67 2.54 1.15
CA LEU A 77 11.84 3.31 0.22
C LEU A 77 12.69 4.01 -0.84
N ILE A 78 13.74 4.74 -0.44
CA ILE A 78 14.61 5.42 -1.40
C ILE A 78 15.47 4.45 -2.23
N LEU A 79 15.79 3.28 -1.68
CA LEU A 79 16.46 2.19 -2.41
C LEU A 79 15.61 1.73 -3.60
N GLU A 80 14.35 1.34 -3.36
CA GLU A 80 13.46 0.85 -4.41
C GLU A 80 13.18 1.92 -5.48
N ILE A 81 12.91 3.16 -5.05
CA ILE A 81 12.74 4.29 -5.99
C ILE A 81 13.99 4.50 -6.84
N ALA A 82 15.18 4.42 -6.22
CA ALA A 82 16.45 4.60 -6.92
C ALA A 82 16.72 3.48 -7.94
N ILE A 83 16.41 2.22 -7.59
CA ILE A 83 16.51 1.08 -8.51
C ILE A 83 15.65 1.35 -9.76
N GLY A 84 14.39 1.70 -9.56
CA GLY A 84 13.45 2.01 -10.64
C GLY A 84 13.93 3.16 -11.50
N ARG A 85 14.31 4.31 -10.89
CA ARG A 85 14.73 5.51 -11.62
C ARG A 85 16.05 5.33 -12.34
N LYS A 86 17.02 4.62 -11.74
CA LYS A 86 18.32 4.35 -12.35
C LYS A 86 18.18 3.55 -13.64
N THR A 87 17.39 2.49 -13.58
CA THR A 87 17.21 1.56 -14.69
C THR A 87 16.18 2.05 -15.71
N GLY A 88 15.16 2.79 -15.27
CA GLY A 88 14.02 3.19 -16.12
C GLY A 88 13.19 2.01 -16.60
N LYS A 89 13.35 0.81 -16.01
CA LYS A 89 12.70 -0.44 -16.40
C LYS A 89 11.67 -0.90 -15.38
N ASP A 90 10.85 -1.88 -15.78
CA ASP A 90 10.03 -2.66 -14.86
C ASP A 90 10.92 -3.47 -13.88
N VAL A 91 10.30 -4.09 -12.87
CA VAL A 91 11.05 -4.80 -11.83
C VAL A 91 11.95 -5.91 -12.38
N VAL A 92 11.49 -6.68 -13.39
CA VAL A 92 12.26 -7.77 -13.99
C VAL A 92 13.46 -7.23 -14.79
N GLY A 93 13.20 -6.17 -15.56
CA GLY A 93 14.24 -5.47 -16.31
C GLY A 93 15.23 -4.78 -15.38
N ALA A 94 14.77 -4.21 -14.28
CA ALA A 94 15.59 -3.49 -13.30
C ALA A 94 16.62 -4.43 -12.63
N PHE A 95 16.18 -5.56 -12.08
CA PHE A 95 17.10 -6.54 -11.48
C PHE A 95 18.05 -7.15 -12.52
N GLY A 96 17.57 -7.38 -13.75
CA GLY A 96 18.43 -7.87 -14.84
C GLY A 96 19.51 -6.88 -15.28
N GLU A 97 19.25 -5.56 -15.16
CA GLU A 97 20.24 -4.53 -15.46
C GLU A 97 21.24 -4.33 -14.32
N LEU A 98 20.79 -4.42 -13.07
CA LEU A 98 21.70 -4.38 -11.92
C LEU A 98 22.69 -5.53 -11.95
N ASN A 99 22.23 -6.73 -12.27
CA ASN A 99 23.06 -7.90 -12.47
C ASN A 99 22.31 -8.93 -13.35
N LYS A 100 22.91 -9.34 -14.46
CA LYS A 100 22.29 -10.31 -15.41
C LYS A 100 21.85 -11.62 -14.72
N LYS A 101 22.57 -12.05 -13.68
CA LYS A 101 22.26 -13.28 -12.92
C LYS A 101 21.05 -13.12 -11.99
N THR A 102 20.61 -11.89 -11.69
CA THR A 102 19.50 -11.63 -10.77
C THR A 102 18.18 -11.33 -11.47
N LYS A 103 18.11 -11.44 -12.79
CA LYS A 103 16.89 -11.22 -13.57
C LYS A 103 15.70 -12.08 -13.09
N TRP A 104 15.95 -13.35 -12.73
CA TRP A 104 14.93 -14.27 -12.21
C TRP A 104 14.29 -13.75 -10.92
N PHE A 105 15.05 -12.99 -10.11
CA PHE A 105 14.56 -12.41 -8.87
C PHE A 105 13.48 -11.36 -9.11
N GLY A 106 13.53 -10.67 -10.25
CA GLY A 106 12.45 -9.76 -10.65
C GLY A 106 11.13 -10.49 -10.92
N PHE A 107 11.15 -11.70 -11.47
CA PHE A 107 9.96 -12.55 -11.61
C PHE A 107 9.46 -13.05 -10.26
N PHE A 108 10.37 -13.46 -9.37
CA PHE A 108 10.03 -13.84 -8.01
C PHE A 108 9.35 -12.69 -7.26
N SER A 109 9.89 -11.47 -7.39
CA SER A 109 9.30 -10.26 -6.77
C SER A 109 7.90 -9.97 -7.32
N LEU A 110 7.63 -10.24 -8.61
CA LEU A 110 6.34 -10.01 -9.24
C LEU A 110 5.22 -10.88 -8.65
N VAL A 111 5.54 -12.04 -8.06
CA VAL A 111 4.55 -12.91 -7.41
C VAL A 111 3.84 -12.18 -6.28
N VAL A 112 4.53 -11.27 -5.57
CA VAL A 112 3.96 -10.51 -4.45
C VAL A 112 2.70 -9.72 -4.86
N PRO A 113 2.75 -8.75 -5.78
CA PRO A 113 1.56 -8.01 -6.17
C PRO A 113 0.51 -8.88 -6.88
N VAL A 114 0.91 -9.98 -7.55
CA VAL A 114 -0.03 -10.93 -8.19
C VAL A 114 -0.90 -11.64 -7.15
N ILE A 115 -0.38 -11.94 -5.97
CA ILE A 115 -1.15 -12.54 -4.88
C ILE A 115 -1.94 -11.46 -4.11
N ILE A 116 -1.34 -10.29 -3.86
CA ILE A 116 -1.96 -9.25 -3.02
C ILE A 116 -3.19 -8.65 -3.71
N VAL A 117 -3.08 -8.21 -4.98
CA VAL A 117 -4.15 -7.41 -5.61
C VAL A 117 -5.51 -8.11 -5.65
N PRO A 118 -5.62 -9.45 -5.85
CA PRO A 118 -6.91 -10.14 -5.83
C PRO A 118 -7.64 -10.03 -4.51
N TYR A 119 -7.02 -10.43 -3.40
CA TYR A 119 -7.68 -10.37 -2.09
C TYR A 119 -7.85 -8.93 -1.59
N TYR A 120 -6.95 -8.03 -1.98
CA TYR A 120 -7.08 -6.60 -1.68
C TYR A 120 -8.33 -6.00 -2.34
N CYS A 121 -8.64 -6.42 -3.57
CA CYS A 121 -9.88 -6.02 -4.25
C CYS A 121 -11.13 -6.63 -3.58
N VAL A 122 -11.05 -7.82 -2.99
CA VAL A 122 -12.16 -8.39 -2.20
C VAL A 122 -12.46 -7.51 -0.99
N ILE A 123 -11.43 -7.12 -0.23
CA ILE A 123 -11.59 -6.22 0.91
C ILE A 123 -12.10 -4.83 0.46
N GLY A 124 -11.61 -4.33 -0.69
CA GLY A 124 -12.14 -3.11 -1.30
C GLY A 124 -13.64 -3.22 -1.65
N GLY A 125 -14.09 -4.39 -2.06
CA GLY A 125 -15.51 -4.70 -2.25
C GLY A 125 -16.32 -4.63 -0.95
N TRP A 126 -15.76 -5.12 0.18
CA TRP A 126 -16.41 -4.97 1.49
C TRP A 126 -16.57 -3.52 1.91
N VAL A 127 -15.52 -2.71 1.68
CA VAL A 127 -15.58 -1.26 1.93
C VAL A 127 -16.68 -0.61 1.09
N LEU A 128 -16.78 -0.96 -0.18
CA LEU A 128 -17.81 -0.43 -1.08
C LEU A 128 -19.22 -0.85 -0.63
N LYS A 129 -19.41 -2.09 -0.16
CA LYS A 129 -20.70 -2.55 0.41
C LYS A 129 -21.10 -1.67 1.59
N TYR A 130 -20.21 -1.44 2.54
CA TYR A 130 -20.51 -0.61 3.70
C TYR A 130 -20.82 0.83 3.31
N LEU A 131 -20.04 1.43 2.39
CA LEU A 131 -20.34 2.76 1.87
C LEU A 131 -21.76 2.85 1.30
N VAL A 132 -22.14 1.91 0.42
CA VAL A 132 -23.48 1.86 -0.19
C VAL A 132 -24.55 1.66 0.88
N SER A 133 -24.31 0.82 1.88
CA SER A 133 -25.24 0.60 2.98
C SER A 133 -25.46 1.86 3.82
N TYR A 134 -24.41 2.62 4.11
CA TYR A 134 -24.52 3.92 4.78
C TYR A 134 -25.26 4.97 3.91
N MET A 135 -25.00 4.99 2.59
CA MET A 135 -25.72 5.86 1.66
C MET A 135 -27.23 5.56 1.62
N ASN A 136 -27.62 4.31 1.83
CA ASN A 136 -29.00 3.86 1.93
C ASN A 136 -29.62 4.07 3.32
N GLY A 137 -28.92 4.72 4.25
CA GLY A 137 -29.43 5.03 5.59
C GLY A 137 -29.39 3.87 6.58
N MET A 138 -28.79 2.73 6.24
CA MET A 138 -28.75 1.55 7.11
C MET A 138 -27.99 1.78 8.41
N GLY A 139 -27.05 2.73 8.43
CA GLY A 139 -26.34 3.12 9.66
C GLY A 139 -27.24 3.75 10.70
N ALA A 140 -28.30 4.47 10.28
CA ALA A 140 -29.27 5.09 11.19
C ALA A 140 -30.24 4.07 11.83
N THR A 141 -30.43 2.91 11.20
CA THR A 141 -31.38 1.87 11.67
C THR A 141 -30.69 0.82 12.54
N GLY A 142 -29.37 0.88 12.75
CA GLY A 142 -28.59 -0.14 13.43
C GLY A 142 -28.43 -1.45 12.63
N ALA A 143 -28.86 -1.46 11.37
CA ALA A 143 -28.81 -2.66 10.51
C ALA A 143 -27.38 -3.12 10.15
N LEU A 144 -26.35 -2.29 10.39
CA LEU A 144 -24.95 -2.61 10.12
C LEU A 144 -24.20 -3.20 11.33
N THR A 145 -24.94 -3.54 12.39
CA THR A 145 -24.41 -4.10 13.63
C THR A 145 -24.63 -5.62 13.69
N GLY A 146 -24.05 -6.26 14.71
CA GLY A 146 -24.20 -7.72 14.91
C GLY A 146 -23.57 -8.54 13.79
N ASP A 147 -24.32 -9.49 13.23
CA ASP A 147 -23.84 -10.47 12.26
C ASP A 147 -23.84 -9.97 10.80
N PHE A 148 -24.09 -8.66 10.57
CA PHE A 148 -24.18 -8.11 9.21
C PHE A 148 -22.93 -8.43 8.38
N PHE A 149 -21.74 -8.20 8.94
CA PHE A 149 -20.49 -8.48 8.25
C PHE A 149 -20.31 -9.96 7.94
N ALA A 150 -20.53 -10.84 8.94
CA ALA A 150 -20.38 -12.28 8.78
C ALA A 150 -21.39 -12.83 7.74
N THR A 151 -22.63 -12.38 7.78
CA THR A 151 -23.69 -12.74 6.81
C THR A 151 -23.33 -12.27 5.42
N PHE A 152 -22.83 -11.05 5.27
CA PHE A 152 -22.43 -10.51 3.98
C PHE A 152 -21.26 -11.30 3.36
N ILE A 153 -20.15 -11.50 4.09
CA ILE A 153 -18.96 -12.18 3.52
C ILE A 153 -19.18 -13.66 3.23
N SER A 154 -20.11 -14.33 3.94
CA SER A 154 -20.48 -15.71 3.67
C SER A 154 -21.40 -15.89 2.48
N GLY A 155 -22.00 -14.80 1.99
CA GLY A 155 -22.84 -14.82 0.80
C GLY A 155 -22.06 -15.18 -0.46
N SER A 156 -22.74 -15.88 -1.41
CA SER A 156 -22.06 -16.32 -2.63
C SER A 156 -21.98 -15.24 -3.70
N TRP A 157 -23.04 -14.44 -3.90
CA TRP A 157 -23.13 -13.51 -5.03
C TRP A 157 -22.85 -12.06 -4.66
N GLU A 158 -23.38 -11.60 -3.54
CA GLU A 158 -23.28 -10.19 -3.16
C GLU A 158 -21.83 -9.74 -2.94
N PRO A 159 -20.98 -10.47 -2.17
CA PRO A 159 -19.56 -10.10 -2.03
C PRO A 159 -18.82 -10.09 -3.37
N LEU A 160 -19.13 -11.03 -4.28
CA LEU A 160 -18.52 -11.08 -5.60
C LEU A 160 -18.88 -9.87 -6.47
N ILE A 161 -20.14 -9.41 -6.43
CA ILE A 161 -20.56 -8.23 -7.18
C ILE A 161 -19.79 -6.99 -6.72
N TYR A 162 -19.70 -6.75 -5.40
CA TYR A 162 -18.97 -5.60 -4.87
C TYR A 162 -17.46 -5.70 -5.13
N PHE A 163 -16.88 -6.89 -5.02
CA PHE A 163 -15.49 -7.16 -5.40
C PHE A 163 -15.24 -6.81 -6.88
N LEU A 164 -16.08 -7.29 -7.79
CA LEU A 164 -15.93 -7.03 -9.23
C LEU A 164 -16.08 -5.55 -9.56
N ILE A 165 -17.02 -4.84 -8.92
CA ILE A 165 -17.17 -3.39 -9.11
C ILE A 165 -15.90 -2.67 -8.66
N PHE A 166 -15.35 -3.00 -7.48
CA PHE A 166 -14.13 -2.37 -6.99
C PHE A 166 -12.93 -2.68 -7.91
N ALA A 167 -12.75 -3.93 -8.33
CA ALA A 167 -11.71 -4.32 -9.27
C ALA A 167 -11.85 -3.60 -10.63
N ALA A 168 -13.08 -3.43 -11.12
CA ALA A 168 -13.36 -2.67 -12.34
C ALA A 168 -13.02 -1.18 -12.20
N MET A 169 -13.26 -0.57 -11.04
CA MET A 169 -12.84 0.82 -10.78
C MET A 169 -11.32 0.97 -10.90
N ALA A 170 -10.54 0.06 -10.29
CA ALA A 170 -9.09 0.07 -10.42
C ALA A 170 -8.63 -0.18 -11.87
N PHE A 171 -9.25 -1.15 -12.56
CA PHE A 171 -8.98 -1.47 -13.97
C PHE A 171 -9.14 -0.25 -14.87
N VAL A 172 -10.26 0.47 -14.76
CA VAL A 172 -10.55 1.66 -15.59
C VAL A 172 -9.44 2.71 -15.42
N VAL A 173 -9.01 2.97 -14.19
CA VAL A 173 -7.95 3.94 -13.93
C VAL A 173 -6.62 3.50 -14.54
N VAL A 174 -6.26 2.22 -14.40
CA VAL A 174 -5.00 1.69 -14.93
C VAL A 174 -5.00 1.68 -16.46
N VAL A 175 -6.11 1.33 -17.11
CA VAL A 175 -6.23 1.38 -18.59
C VAL A 175 -5.94 2.78 -19.15
N LEU A 176 -6.37 3.84 -18.46
CA LEU A 176 -6.13 5.24 -18.86
C LEU A 176 -4.65 5.64 -18.83
N GLY A 177 -3.78 4.83 -18.20
CA GLY A 177 -2.34 5.04 -18.15
C GLY A 177 -1.87 5.90 -16.99
N VAL A 178 -0.54 6.10 -16.95
CA VAL A 178 0.12 6.75 -15.80
C VAL A 178 -0.34 8.20 -15.63
N GLN A 179 -0.29 9.01 -16.68
CA GLN A 179 -0.60 10.44 -16.57
C GLN A 179 -2.09 10.75 -16.47
N LYS A 180 -2.91 10.16 -17.36
CA LYS A 180 -4.35 10.43 -17.44
C LYS A 180 -5.17 9.66 -16.42
N GLY A 181 -4.69 8.50 -16.00
CA GLY A 181 -5.32 7.64 -14.99
C GLY A 181 -4.69 7.87 -13.62
N ILE A 182 -3.58 7.20 -13.33
CA ILE A 182 -2.97 7.11 -11.99
C ILE A 182 -2.66 8.49 -11.41
N GLU A 183 -1.89 9.32 -12.13
CA GLU A 183 -1.49 10.66 -11.65
C GLU A 183 -2.68 11.58 -11.44
N LYS A 184 -3.63 11.62 -12.40
CA LYS A 184 -4.81 12.49 -12.30
C LYS A 184 -5.71 12.07 -11.16
N VAL A 185 -5.98 10.78 -11.02
CA VAL A 185 -6.82 10.23 -9.93
C VAL A 185 -6.16 10.49 -8.58
N SER A 186 -4.85 10.22 -8.43
CA SER A 186 -4.14 10.49 -7.17
C SER A 186 -4.12 11.98 -6.81
N LYS A 187 -3.99 12.88 -7.79
CA LYS A 187 -4.06 14.34 -7.57
C LYS A 187 -5.41 14.81 -7.04
N ILE A 188 -6.48 14.08 -7.34
CA ILE A 188 -7.84 14.40 -6.87
C ILE A 188 -8.12 13.69 -5.55
N LEU A 189 -7.90 12.38 -5.49
CA LEU A 189 -8.29 11.58 -4.33
C LEU A 189 -7.45 11.88 -3.08
N MET A 190 -6.14 12.11 -3.21
CA MET A 190 -5.27 12.32 -2.04
C MET A 190 -5.61 13.59 -1.24
N PRO A 191 -5.85 14.77 -1.85
CA PRO A 191 -6.32 15.94 -1.11
C PRO A 191 -7.70 15.72 -0.45
N ILE A 192 -8.65 15.09 -1.17
CA ILE A 192 -9.99 14.80 -0.61
C ILE A 192 -9.86 13.87 0.58
N LEU A 193 -9.06 12.81 0.46
CA LEU A 193 -8.77 11.85 1.50
C LEU A 193 -8.15 12.53 2.74
N ALA A 194 -7.19 13.45 2.55
CA ALA A 194 -6.60 14.21 3.65
C ALA A 194 -7.64 15.11 4.35
N ILE A 195 -8.49 15.79 3.58
CA ILE A 195 -9.57 16.65 4.14
C ILE A 195 -10.56 15.78 4.93
N LEU A 196 -11.02 14.66 4.36
CA LEU A 196 -11.94 13.76 5.05
C LEU A 196 -11.35 13.23 6.36
N ALA A 197 -10.07 12.83 6.35
CA ALA A 197 -9.36 12.34 7.52
C ALA A 197 -9.31 13.41 8.63
N VAL A 198 -8.98 14.67 8.27
CA VAL A 198 -8.93 15.78 9.24
C VAL A 198 -10.31 16.10 9.78
N VAL A 199 -11.32 16.17 8.92
CA VAL A 199 -12.72 16.46 9.34
C VAL A 199 -13.21 15.39 10.32
N LEU A 200 -13.00 14.10 10.01
CA LEU A 200 -13.40 13.00 10.89
C LEU A 200 -12.61 13.01 12.21
N ALA A 201 -11.30 13.24 12.16
CA ALA A 201 -10.49 13.33 13.38
C ALA A 201 -10.94 14.47 14.29
N VAL A 202 -11.16 15.67 13.74
CA VAL A 202 -11.67 16.83 14.52
C VAL A 202 -13.03 16.51 15.11
N PHE A 203 -13.95 15.95 14.32
CA PHE A 203 -15.28 15.59 14.82
C PHE A 203 -15.19 14.60 15.99
N VAL A 204 -14.41 13.55 15.87
CA VAL A 204 -14.24 12.53 16.93
C VAL A 204 -13.59 13.13 18.17
N LEU A 205 -12.55 13.94 18.01
CA LEU A 205 -11.84 14.56 19.14
C LEU A 205 -12.68 15.56 19.92
N CYS A 206 -13.74 16.12 19.31
CA CYS A 206 -14.71 16.99 20.01
C CYS A 206 -15.74 16.20 20.84
N GLN A 207 -15.73 14.85 20.79
CA GLN A 207 -16.70 14.04 21.54
C GLN A 207 -16.31 13.87 23.02
N PRO A 208 -17.29 13.67 23.92
CA PRO A 208 -17.03 13.37 25.32
C PRO A 208 -16.14 12.14 25.47
N ASN A 209 -15.21 12.16 26.42
CA ASN A 209 -14.24 11.07 26.69
C ASN A 209 -13.20 10.76 25.57
N ALA A 210 -13.28 11.41 24.41
CA ALA A 210 -12.30 11.22 23.33
C ALA A 210 -10.85 11.51 23.78
N TRP A 211 -10.68 12.41 24.76
CA TRP A 211 -9.38 12.74 25.35
C TRP A 211 -8.67 11.54 25.98
N LYS A 212 -9.41 10.51 26.46
CA LYS A 212 -8.84 9.27 26.99
C LYS A 212 -8.12 8.49 25.89
N GLY A 213 -8.75 8.40 24.71
CA GLY A 213 -8.14 7.80 23.53
C GLY A 213 -6.93 8.60 23.03
N LEU A 214 -7.01 9.94 23.09
CA LEU A 214 -5.87 10.79 22.74
C LEU A 214 -4.69 10.55 23.68
N SER A 215 -4.95 10.50 24.99
CA SER A 215 -3.92 10.17 26.00
C SER A 215 -3.32 8.79 25.77
N TYR A 216 -4.17 7.79 25.47
CA TYR A 216 -3.74 6.42 25.18
C TYR A 216 -2.76 6.34 23.99
N ILE A 217 -2.98 7.16 22.96
CA ILE A 217 -2.13 7.19 21.75
C ILE A 217 -0.80 7.91 22.02
N PHE A 218 -0.82 9.04 22.75
CA PHE A 218 0.37 9.89 22.84
C PHE A 218 1.19 9.70 24.11
N VAL A 219 0.65 9.08 25.15
CA VAL A 219 1.41 8.77 26.37
C VAL A 219 2.04 7.38 26.23
N PRO A 220 3.39 7.28 26.09
CA PRO A 220 4.05 6.00 25.96
C PRO A 220 3.95 5.21 27.27
N ASP A 221 3.39 4.02 27.21
CA ASP A 221 3.42 3.06 28.32
C ASP A 221 4.60 2.09 28.11
N PHE A 222 5.69 2.34 28.82
CA PHE A 222 6.89 1.49 28.73
C PHE A 222 6.66 0.09 29.30
N GLY A 223 5.60 -0.14 30.09
CA GLY A 223 5.19 -1.46 30.53
C GLY A 223 4.75 -2.39 29.41
N LYS A 224 4.31 -1.82 28.28
CA LYS A 224 3.92 -2.54 27.05
C LYS A 224 5.10 -2.78 26.10
N PHE A 225 6.33 -2.40 26.48
CA PHE A 225 7.50 -2.65 25.64
C PHE A 225 7.80 -4.15 25.57
N SER A 226 7.84 -4.70 24.35
CA SER A 226 8.13 -6.10 24.09
C SER A 226 8.81 -6.30 22.74
N GLY A 227 9.47 -7.45 22.55
CA GLY A 227 10.01 -7.83 21.26
C GLY A 227 8.92 -7.97 20.20
N GLU A 228 7.74 -8.46 20.59
CA GLU A 228 6.56 -8.56 19.72
C GLU A 228 6.11 -7.18 19.22
N MET A 229 6.00 -6.19 20.09
CA MET A 229 5.67 -4.81 19.73
C MET A 229 6.67 -4.23 18.70
N LEU A 230 7.97 -4.49 18.88
CA LEU A 230 8.99 -4.02 17.92
C LEU A 230 8.82 -4.69 16.55
N LEU A 231 8.55 -5.99 16.52
CA LEU A 231 8.31 -6.74 15.28
C LEU A 231 7.01 -6.31 14.60
N ASP A 232 5.96 -6.06 15.37
CA ASP A 232 4.70 -5.51 14.87
C ASP A 232 4.90 -4.12 14.26
N ALA A 233 5.69 -3.25 14.89
CA ALA A 233 5.99 -1.91 14.37
C ALA A 233 6.82 -1.97 13.09
N LEU A 234 7.84 -2.84 13.02
CA LEU A 234 8.63 -3.05 11.82
C LEU A 234 7.79 -3.66 10.68
N GLY A 235 7.01 -4.69 10.97
CA GLY A 235 6.16 -5.36 9.98
C GLY A 235 5.07 -4.44 9.44
N GLN A 236 4.45 -3.63 10.33
CA GLN A 236 3.45 -2.64 9.93
C GLN A 236 4.05 -1.57 9.02
N LEU A 237 5.22 -1.04 9.37
CA LEU A 237 5.91 -0.04 8.55
C LEU A 237 6.25 -0.58 7.16
N PHE A 238 6.75 -1.79 7.11
CA PHE A 238 7.14 -2.45 5.88
C PHE A 238 5.94 -2.64 4.93
N TYR A 239 4.82 -3.07 5.47
CA TYR A 239 3.57 -3.19 4.72
C TYR A 239 3.00 -1.83 4.30
N SER A 240 2.92 -0.87 5.22
CA SER A 240 2.32 0.46 5.01
C SER A 240 3.03 1.23 3.91
N MET A 241 4.36 1.25 3.89
CA MET A 241 5.15 1.97 2.89
C MET A 241 5.16 1.29 1.51
N SER A 242 4.38 0.23 1.29
CA SER A 242 4.31 -0.54 0.04
C SER A 242 5.68 -1.06 -0.43
N LEU A 243 6.53 -1.47 0.52
CA LEU A 243 7.87 -1.99 0.23
C LEU A 243 7.81 -3.45 -0.25
N ALA A 244 8.72 -3.84 -1.12
CA ALA A 244 8.81 -5.17 -1.73
C ALA A 244 7.59 -5.62 -2.56
N MET A 245 6.67 -4.70 -2.88
CA MET A 245 5.48 -4.94 -3.71
C MET A 245 5.70 -4.55 -5.19
N CYS A 246 6.93 -4.35 -5.63
CA CYS A 246 7.30 -3.86 -6.97
C CYS A 246 6.83 -2.42 -7.29
N ILE A 247 6.01 -1.80 -6.42
CA ILE A 247 5.37 -0.51 -6.68
C ILE A 247 6.40 0.61 -6.72
N MET A 248 7.27 0.70 -5.73
CA MET A 248 8.23 1.80 -5.62
C MET A 248 9.31 1.72 -6.71
N ILE A 249 9.69 0.51 -7.15
CA ILE A 249 10.56 0.31 -8.33
C ILE A 249 9.83 0.77 -9.60
N THR A 250 8.57 0.37 -9.79
CA THR A 250 7.77 0.76 -10.96
C THR A 250 7.57 2.28 -11.02
N TYR A 251 7.16 2.91 -9.92
CA TYR A 251 6.95 4.36 -9.86
C TYR A 251 8.26 5.14 -9.95
N GLY A 252 9.33 4.61 -9.37
CA GLY A 252 10.68 5.12 -9.56
C GLY A 252 11.09 5.15 -11.03
N SER A 253 10.73 4.12 -11.80
CA SER A 253 11.01 4.06 -13.26
C SER A 253 10.23 5.12 -14.07
N TYR A 254 9.13 5.63 -13.52
CA TYR A 254 8.32 6.70 -14.10
C TYR A 254 8.74 8.10 -13.62
N MET A 255 9.61 8.16 -12.62
CA MET A 255 10.07 9.42 -12.03
C MET A 255 11.00 10.19 -12.98
N LYS A 256 10.83 11.50 -13.07
CA LYS A 256 11.73 12.37 -13.86
C LYS A 256 13.15 12.35 -13.30
N LYS A 257 14.15 12.42 -14.19
CA LYS A 257 15.58 12.39 -13.80
C LYS A 257 16.01 13.61 -12.96
N ASP A 258 15.37 14.78 -13.15
CA ASP A 258 15.63 16.03 -12.42
C ASP A 258 14.94 16.08 -11.04
N ALA A 259 14.12 15.09 -10.69
CA ALA A 259 13.44 15.03 -9.41
C ALA A 259 14.37 14.48 -8.32
N ASN A 260 14.26 15.02 -7.10
CA ASN A 260 15.08 14.59 -5.97
C ASN A 260 14.43 13.41 -5.24
N ILE A 261 15.09 12.24 -5.26
CA ILE A 261 14.60 11.01 -4.61
C ILE A 261 14.45 11.20 -3.10
N GLN A 262 15.45 11.79 -2.43
CA GLN A 262 15.41 11.97 -0.97
C GLN A 262 14.24 12.85 -0.55
N LYS A 263 13.98 13.95 -1.30
CA LYS A 263 12.85 14.84 -1.02
C LYS A 263 11.51 14.11 -1.27
N GLY A 264 11.38 13.42 -2.40
CA GLY A 264 10.19 12.64 -2.73
C GLY A 264 9.93 11.53 -1.72
N GLY A 265 10.94 10.73 -1.41
CA GLY A 265 10.84 9.64 -0.41
C GLY A 265 10.45 10.16 0.98
N ARG A 266 11.03 11.32 1.42
CA ARG A 266 10.64 11.94 2.69
C ARG A 266 9.18 12.41 2.68
N GLN A 267 8.69 12.99 1.58
CA GLN A 267 7.29 13.41 1.46
C GLN A 267 6.36 12.21 1.52
N ILE A 268 6.69 11.10 0.85
CA ILE A 268 5.91 9.86 0.89
C ILE A 268 5.87 9.31 2.32
N SER A 269 7.02 9.16 2.98
CA SER A 269 7.13 8.63 4.35
C SER A 269 6.36 9.49 5.35
N VAL A 270 6.47 10.83 5.25
CA VAL A 270 5.71 11.76 6.12
C VAL A 270 4.21 11.65 5.86
N CYS A 271 3.76 11.59 4.60
CA CYS A 271 2.34 11.41 4.28
C CYS A 271 1.80 10.11 4.87
N ASP A 272 2.50 8.99 4.65
CA ASP A 272 2.11 7.67 5.16
C ASP A 272 1.99 7.66 6.69
N THR A 273 3.06 8.08 7.39
CA THR A 273 3.09 8.09 8.86
C THR A 273 2.06 9.05 9.45
N SER A 274 1.93 10.26 8.89
CA SER A 274 0.92 11.23 9.35
C SER A 274 -0.49 10.68 9.19
N PHE A 275 -0.75 10.01 8.07
CA PHE A 275 -2.06 9.44 7.79
C PHE A 275 -2.40 8.28 8.74
N ALA A 276 -1.43 7.41 9.03
CA ALA A 276 -1.59 6.33 10.00
C ALA A 276 -1.91 6.85 11.42
N ILE A 277 -1.25 7.94 11.84
CA ILE A 277 -1.53 8.60 13.11
C ILE A 277 -2.92 9.21 13.11
N VAL A 278 -3.32 9.96 12.05
CA VAL A 278 -4.65 10.55 11.93
C VAL A 278 -5.75 9.48 11.92
N ALA A 279 -5.52 8.35 11.26
CA ALA A 279 -6.44 7.22 11.30
C ALA A 279 -6.63 6.67 12.73
N SER A 280 -5.55 6.56 13.50
CA SER A 280 -5.64 6.18 14.92
C SER A 280 -6.38 7.22 15.76
N LEU A 281 -6.24 8.52 15.44
CA LEU A 281 -6.98 9.61 16.08
C LEU A 281 -8.49 9.60 15.75
N ILE A 282 -8.89 8.99 14.64
CA ILE A 282 -10.30 8.76 14.33
C ILE A 282 -10.82 7.54 15.11
N ILE A 283 -10.10 6.43 15.08
CA ILE A 283 -10.60 5.13 15.51
C ILE A 283 -10.54 4.98 17.03
N ILE A 284 -9.36 5.18 17.64
CA ILE A 284 -9.16 4.91 19.07
C ILE A 284 -9.98 5.86 19.94
N PRO A 285 -9.94 7.20 19.74
CA PRO A 285 -10.79 8.11 20.52
C PRO A 285 -12.30 7.89 20.32
N ALA A 286 -12.74 7.44 19.10
CA ALA A 286 -14.15 7.10 18.89
C ALA A 286 -14.58 5.91 19.74
N ILE A 287 -13.75 4.90 19.87
CA ILE A 287 -14.01 3.73 20.73
C ILE A 287 -14.12 4.19 22.19
N PHE A 288 -13.18 4.99 22.71
CA PHE A 288 -13.26 5.51 24.08
C PHE A 288 -14.46 6.43 24.34
N ALA A 289 -14.95 7.12 23.32
CA ALA A 289 -16.08 8.02 23.45
C ALA A 289 -17.43 7.29 23.49
N PHE A 290 -17.58 6.19 22.75
CA PHE A 290 -18.89 5.61 22.46
C PHE A 290 -19.02 4.12 22.75
N SER A 291 -17.91 3.37 22.94
CA SER A 291 -18.00 1.95 23.29
C SER A 291 -18.39 1.76 24.76
N ALA A 292 -19.26 0.79 25.01
CA ALA A 292 -19.58 0.32 26.35
C ALA A 292 -18.42 -0.51 26.97
N ASN A 293 -17.56 -1.12 26.14
CA ASN A 293 -16.40 -1.91 26.55
C ASN A 293 -15.18 -1.54 25.70
N PRO A 294 -14.55 -0.37 25.92
CA PRO A 294 -13.44 0.11 25.11
C PRO A 294 -12.26 -0.89 25.06
N ASP A 295 -11.92 -1.52 26.17
CA ASP A 295 -10.79 -2.47 26.23
C ASP A 295 -11.04 -3.72 25.39
N GLY A 296 -12.26 -4.27 25.41
CA GLY A 296 -12.66 -5.41 24.59
C GLY A 296 -12.67 -5.05 23.09
N ASP A 297 -13.19 -3.88 22.74
CA ASP A 297 -13.24 -3.41 21.35
C ASP A 297 -11.85 -3.10 20.81
N LEU A 298 -10.96 -2.51 21.62
CA LEU A 298 -9.55 -2.29 21.26
C LEU A 298 -8.77 -3.60 21.08
N ALA A 299 -9.18 -4.68 21.73
CA ALA A 299 -8.59 -6.00 21.56
C ALA A 299 -9.04 -6.68 20.24
N SER A 300 -10.08 -6.18 19.58
CA SER A 300 -10.56 -6.69 18.29
C SER A 300 -9.54 -6.47 17.20
N SER A 301 -9.28 -7.48 16.37
CA SER A 301 -8.21 -7.45 15.36
C SER A 301 -8.74 -7.52 13.95
N GLY A 302 -7.92 -7.06 13.02
CA GLY A 302 -8.14 -7.22 11.58
C GLY A 302 -9.47 -6.63 11.09
N PRO A 303 -10.22 -7.36 10.27
CA PRO A 303 -11.50 -6.91 9.72
C PRO A 303 -12.54 -6.54 10.77
N SER A 304 -12.53 -7.22 11.94
CA SER A 304 -13.53 -7.01 12.98
C SER A 304 -13.53 -5.57 13.52
N LEU A 305 -12.36 -4.95 13.69
CA LEU A 305 -12.28 -3.56 14.13
C LEU A 305 -13.00 -2.61 13.16
N MET A 306 -12.77 -2.78 11.85
CA MET A 306 -13.32 -1.88 10.83
C MET A 306 -14.78 -2.17 10.49
N PHE A 307 -15.16 -3.44 10.38
CA PHE A 307 -16.46 -3.84 9.83
C PHE A 307 -17.48 -4.27 10.89
N VAL A 308 -17.06 -4.46 12.13
CA VAL A 308 -17.96 -4.78 13.24
C VAL A 308 -17.95 -3.70 14.31
N VAL A 309 -16.78 -3.39 14.89
CA VAL A 309 -16.68 -2.43 16.01
C VAL A 309 -17.04 -1.01 15.58
N LEU A 310 -16.44 -0.50 14.49
CA LEU A 310 -16.68 0.87 14.07
C LEU A 310 -18.14 1.16 13.65
N PRO A 311 -18.86 0.29 12.93
CA PRO A 311 -20.29 0.49 12.69
C PRO A 311 -21.12 0.57 13.97
N ASN A 312 -20.79 -0.24 15.00
CA ASN A 312 -21.44 -0.14 16.32
C ASN A 312 -21.17 1.21 16.98
N VAL A 313 -19.88 1.65 16.96
CA VAL A 313 -19.47 2.96 17.47
C VAL A 313 -20.19 4.08 16.73
N PHE A 314 -20.26 4.03 15.38
CA PHE A 314 -20.97 5.04 14.59
C PHE A 314 -22.48 5.05 14.85
N GLY A 315 -23.09 3.90 15.13
CA GLY A 315 -24.50 3.82 15.55
C GLY A 315 -24.80 4.59 16.84
N ALA A 316 -23.83 4.74 17.73
CA ALA A 316 -23.97 5.50 18.97
C ALA A 316 -23.92 7.03 18.79
N PHE A 317 -23.52 7.54 17.59
CA PHE A 317 -23.53 8.99 17.29
C PHE A 317 -24.92 9.59 17.00
N SER A 318 -26.01 8.90 17.34
CA SER A 318 -27.36 9.39 17.10
C SER A 318 -27.61 9.83 15.65
N SER A 319 -28.15 11.02 15.41
CA SER A 319 -28.52 11.52 14.07
C SER A 319 -27.34 11.65 13.08
N PHE A 320 -26.11 11.79 13.56
CA PHE A 320 -24.93 11.97 12.73
C PHE A 320 -24.20 10.67 12.37
N GLY A 321 -24.51 9.56 13.04
CA GLY A 321 -23.80 8.28 12.86
C GLY A 321 -23.79 7.78 11.42
N ASN A 322 -24.92 7.92 10.73
CA ASN A 322 -25.00 7.53 9.32
C ASN A 322 -24.08 8.37 8.42
N LEU A 323 -24.02 9.69 8.62
CA LEU A 323 -23.15 10.59 7.88
C LEU A 323 -21.67 10.30 8.17
N ILE A 324 -21.32 10.10 9.44
CA ILE A 324 -19.94 9.81 9.85
C ILE A 324 -19.46 8.46 9.28
N GLY A 325 -20.29 7.44 9.37
CA GLY A 325 -19.99 6.13 8.75
C GLY A 325 -19.83 6.22 7.23
N MET A 326 -20.70 6.98 6.56
CA MET A 326 -20.58 7.24 5.12
C MET A 326 -19.25 7.92 4.78
N LEU A 327 -18.89 8.99 5.47
CA LEU A 327 -17.63 9.72 5.25
C LEU A 327 -16.41 8.87 5.58
N PHE A 328 -16.48 8.04 6.62
CA PHE A 328 -15.42 7.11 6.98
C PHE A 328 -15.20 6.05 5.88
N PHE A 329 -16.26 5.36 5.45
CA PHE A 329 -16.11 4.34 4.39
C PHE A 329 -15.78 4.95 3.02
N LEU A 330 -16.15 6.20 2.75
CA LEU A 330 -15.69 6.94 1.58
C LEU A 330 -14.17 7.21 1.64
N LEU A 331 -13.67 7.63 2.80
CA LEU A 331 -12.25 7.81 3.06
C LEU A 331 -11.48 6.49 2.86
N VAL A 332 -11.98 5.39 3.42
CA VAL A 332 -11.38 4.05 3.28
C VAL A 332 -11.41 3.59 1.83
N LEU A 333 -12.50 3.84 1.09
CA LEU A 333 -12.63 3.50 -0.33
C LEU A 333 -11.55 4.20 -1.18
N PHE A 334 -11.33 5.48 -0.96
CA PHE A 334 -10.32 6.23 -1.71
C PHE A 334 -8.90 5.74 -1.41
N ALA A 335 -8.59 5.45 -0.14
CA ALA A 335 -7.31 4.89 0.27
C ALA A 335 -7.10 3.48 -0.32
N ALA A 336 -8.12 2.63 -0.28
CA ALA A 336 -8.06 1.29 -0.87
C ALA A 336 -7.87 1.35 -2.40
N LEU A 337 -8.59 2.24 -3.07
CA LEU A 337 -8.55 2.36 -4.53
C LEU A 337 -7.17 2.82 -5.04
N THR A 338 -6.55 3.81 -4.40
CA THR A 338 -5.22 4.30 -4.80
C THR A 338 -4.14 3.24 -4.65
N SER A 339 -4.20 2.41 -3.60
CA SER A 339 -3.29 1.29 -3.40
C SER A 339 -3.54 0.15 -4.38
N ALA A 340 -4.81 -0.22 -4.65
CA ALA A 340 -5.16 -1.24 -5.64
C ALA A 340 -4.68 -0.87 -7.05
N ILE A 341 -4.84 0.39 -7.46
CA ILE A 341 -4.34 0.92 -8.73
C ILE A 341 -2.82 0.73 -8.83
N SER A 342 -2.08 0.98 -7.76
CA SER A 342 -0.63 0.87 -7.73
C SER A 342 -0.13 -0.57 -7.85
N LEU A 343 -0.77 -1.50 -7.14
CA LEU A 343 -0.52 -2.95 -7.25
C LEU A 343 -0.82 -3.47 -8.67
N PHE A 344 -1.95 -3.06 -9.22
CA PHE A 344 -2.35 -3.43 -10.59
C PHE A 344 -1.34 -2.92 -11.61
N GLU A 345 -0.92 -1.64 -11.51
CA GLU A 345 0.06 -1.02 -12.42
C GLU A 345 1.42 -1.71 -12.34
N ALA A 346 1.87 -2.15 -11.16
CA ALA A 346 3.14 -2.83 -11.00
C ALA A 346 3.22 -4.10 -11.87
N ILE A 347 2.12 -4.86 -11.98
CA ILE A 347 2.03 -6.06 -12.82
C ILE A 347 1.92 -5.68 -14.31
N VAL A 348 1.04 -4.72 -14.63
CA VAL A 348 0.83 -4.24 -16.01
C VAL A 348 2.13 -3.69 -16.59
N ALA A 349 2.93 -2.98 -15.80
CA ALA A 349 4.23 -2.45 -16.23
C ALA A 349 5.18 -3.56 -16.72
N VAL A 350 5.21 -4.70 -16.04
CA VAL A 350 6.02 -5.86 -16.47
C VAL A 350 5.47 -6.45 -17.77
N LEU A 351 4.16 -6.65 -17.87
CA LEU A 351 3.55 -7.18 -19.10
C LEU A 351 3.82 -6.29 -20.31
N CYS A 352 3.69 -4.97 -20.13
CA CYS A 352 3.93 -4.00 -21.20
C CYS A 352 5.39 -3.89 -21.59
N ARG A 353 6.32 -3.83 -20.63
CA ARG A 353 7.72 -3.53 -20.89
C ARG A 353 8.57 -4.75 -21.13
N HIS A 354 8.36 -5.80 -20.32
CA HIS A 354 9.14 -7.03 -20.44
C HIS A 354 8.61 -7.94 -21.55
N PHE A 355 7.28 -8.17 -21.59
CA PHE A 355 6.64 -9.01 -22.63
C PHE A 355 6.17 -8.23 -23.85
N LYS A 356 6.37 -6.89 -23.87
CA LYS A 356 6.01 -6.00 -24.98
C LYS A 356 4.53 -6.08 -25.40
N LEU A 357 3.65 -6.40 -24.48
CA LEU A 357 2.21 -6.46 -24.74
C LEU A 357 1.60 -5.05 -24.77
N LYS A 358 0.53 -4.88 -25.58
CA LYS A 358 -0.26 -3.66 -25.58
C LYS A 358 -0.90 -3.46 -24.20
N ARG A 359 -0.94 -2.20 -23.70
CA ARG A 359 -1.46 -1.87 -22.37
C ARG A 359 -2.83 -2.44 -22.08
N LEU A 360 -3.77 -2.28 -23.02
CA LEU A 360 -5.13 -2.80 -22.88
C LEU A 360 -5.16 -4.32 -22.67
N VAL A 361 -4.37 -5.06 -23.46
CA VAL A 361 -4.25 -6.52 -23.33
C VAL A 361 -3.65 -6.89 -21.99
N SER A 362 -2.59 -6.19 -21.56
CA SER A 362 -1.97 -6.40 -20.24
C SER A 362 -2.96 -6.15 -19.10
N CYS A 363 -3.77 -5.10 -19.19
CA CYS A 363 -4.80 -4.82 -18.21
C CYS A 363 -5.86 -5.92 -18.14
N PHE A 364 -6.33 -6.45 -19.27
CA PHE A 364 -7.29 -7.56 -19.29
C PHE A 364 -6.71 -8.86 -18.71
N ILE A 365 -5.44 -9.16 -19.01
CA ILE A 365 -4.78 -10.35 -18.43
C ILE A 365 -4.73 -10.21 -16.89
N VAL A 366 -4.27 -9.07 -16.37
CA VAL A 366 -4.18 -8.84 -14.93
C VAL A 366 -5.57 -8.84 -14.30
N PHE A 367 -6.57 -8.22 -14.94
CA PHE A 367 -7.94 -8.25 -14.47
C PHE A 367 -8.49 -9.68 -14.41
N GLY A 368 -8.22 -10.51 -15.41
CA GLY A 368 -8.58 -11.93 -15.40
C GLY A 368 -7.95 -12.69 -14.21
N VAL A 369 -6.67 -12.44 -13.93
CA VAL A 369 -6.01 -13.02 -12.74
C VAL A 369 -6.67 -12.54 -11.44
N ILE A 370 -6.98 -11.24 -11.34
CA ILE A 370 -7.69 -10.67 -10.19
C ILE A 370 -9.06 -11.35 -10.01
N VAL A 371 -9.83 -11.50 -11.08
CA VAL A 371 -11.15 -12.14 -11.03
C VAL A 371 -11.05 -13.58 -10.56
N VAL A 372 -10.14 -14.38 -11.11
CA VAL A 372 -9.98 -15.79 -10.73
C VAL A 372 -9.56 -15.94 -9.27
N LEU A 373 -8.44 -15.33 -8.88
CA LEU A 373 -7.91 -15.47 -7.53
C LEU A 373 -8.77 -14.75 -6.47
N GLY A 374 -9.37 -13.60 -6.84
CA GLY A 374 -10.27 -12.87 -5.96
C GLY A 374 -11.59 -13.61 -5.74
N THR A 375 -12.13 -14.29 -6.75
CA THR A 375 -13.30 -15.15 -6.59
C THR A 375 -13.04 -16.29 -5.62
N LEU A 376 -11.89 -16.98 -5.75
CA LEU A 376 -11.49 -18.02 -4.80
C LEU A 376 -11.36 -17.45 -3.38
N SER A 377 -10.74 -16.28 -3.24
CA SER A 377 -10.57 -15.60 -1.96
C SER A 377 -11.91 -15.19 -1.34
N SER A 378 -12.85 -14.64 -2.12
CA SER A 378 -14.17 -14.23 -1.65
C SER A 378 -15.04 -15.41 -1.25
N LEU A 379 -15.08 -16.47 -2.05
CA LEU A 379 -15.86 -17.67 -1.78
C LEU A 379 -15.29 -18.48 -0.61
N GLY A 380 -14.04 -18.24 -0.20
CA GLY A 380 -13.41 -18.85 0.96
C GLY A 380 -14.13 -18.59 2.28
N PHE A 381 -14.99 -17.58 2.38
CA PHE A 381 -15.83 -17.30 3.55
C PHE A 381 -17.20 -17.98 3.48
N GLY A 382 -17.64 -18.44 2.31
CA GLY A 382 -18.94 -19.06 2.06
C GLY A 382 -18.81 -20.49 1.56
N VAL A 383 -19.03 -20.69 0.27
CA VAL A 383 -19.10 -22.02 -0.38
C VAL A 383 -17.79 -22.82 -0.23
N LEU A 384 -16.65 -22.15 -0.24
CA LEU A 384 -15.32 -22.77 -0.10
C LEU A 384 -14.76 -22.72 1.33
N ASN A 385 -15.58 -22.40 2.35
CA ASN A 385 -15.14 -22.31 3.75
C ASN A 385 -14.57 -23.63 4.30
N GLY A 386 -14.88 -24.76 3.68
CA GLY A 386 -14.25 -26.05 4.00
C GLY A 386 -12.78 -26.17 3.58
N ILE A 387 -12.28 -25.25 2.72
CA ILE A 387 -10.88 -25.22 2.28
C ILE A 387 -10.11 -24.29 3.20
N GLN A 388 -9.60 -24.85 4.30
CA GLN A 388 -8.79 -24.11 5.28
C GLN A 388 -7.45 -24.82 5.47
N LEU A 389 -6.38 -24.05 5.65
CA LEU A 389 -5.08 -24.55 6.06
C LEU A 389 -4.71 -23.95 7.41
N ASN A 390 -4.52 -24.77 8.44
CA ASN A 390 -4.29 -24.33 9.82
C ASN A 390 -5.36 -23.33 10.32
N GLY A 391 -6.65 -23.55 9.98
CA GLY A 391 -7.75 -22.65 10.35
C GLY A 391 -7.80 -21.32 9.61
N LYS A 392 -6.92 -21.10 8.62
CA LYS A 392 -6.89 -19.88 7.81
C LYS A 392 -7.76 -20.05 6.56
N THR A 393 -8.59 -19.05 6.27
CA THR A 393 -9.35 -18.98 5.03
C THR A 393 -8.43 -18.78 3.81
N ILE A 394 -8.94 -18.91 2.61
CA ILE A 394 -8.15 -18.67 1.37
C ILE A 394 -7.59 -17.24 1.36
N LEU A 395 -8.37 -16.25 1.78
CA LEU A 395 -7.91 -14.87 1.90
C LEU A 395 -6.75 -14.74 2.88
N ASP A 396 -6.91 -15.31 4.08
CA ASP A 396 -5.87 -15.27 5.13
C ASP A 396 -4.60 -16.00 4.70
N MET A 397 -4.73 -17.06 3.88
CA MET A 397 -3.58 -17.75 3.30
C MET A 397 -2.84 -16.86 2.29
N PHE A 398 -3.56 -16.16 1.41
CA PHE A 398 -2.94 -15.23 0.46
C PHE A 398 -2.25 -14.08 1.19
N ASP A 399 -2.89 -13.53 2.22
CA ASP A 399 -2.31 -12.50 3.07
C ASP A 399 -1.04 -13.00 3.78
N PHE A 400 -1.10 -14.17 4.41
CA PHE A 400 0.03 -14.78 5.09
C PHE A 400 1.21 -15.04 4.14
N ILE A 401 0.96 -15.69 2.99
CA ILE A 401 2.00 -16.02 2.01
C ILE A 401 2.66 -14.75 1.48
N SER A 402 1.85 -13.75 1.13
CA SER A 402 2.38 -12.51 0.56
C SER A 402 3.10 -11.64 1.60
N ASN A 403 2.46 -11.35 2.74
CA ASN A 403 2.96 -10.37 3.70
C ASN A 403 3.98 -10.95 4.67
N SER A 404 3.73 -12.17 5.18
CA SER A 404 4.63 -12.76 6.18
C SER A 404 5.81 -13.52 5.59
N VAL A 405 5.72 -13.96 4.31
CA VAL A 405 6.76 -14.78 3.68
C VAL A 405 7.40 -14.07 2.48
N LEU A 406 6.63 -13.81 1.42
CA LEU A 406 7.21 -13.35 0.16
C LEU A 406 7.79 -11.93 0.24
N MET A 407 7.07 -10.99 0.84
CA MET A 407 7.55 -9.61 0.96
C MET A 407 8.86 -9.49 1.73
N PRO A 408 9.05 -10.09 2.92
CA PRO A 408 10.34 -10.08 3.60
C PRO A 408 11.45 -10.73 2.75
N LEU A 409 11.17 -11.85 2.07
CA LEU A 409 12.15 -12.51 1.20
C LEU A 409 12.57 -11.62 0.02
N VAL A 410 11.61 -10.93 -0.61
CA VAL A 410 11.89 -9.97 -1.70
C VAL A 410 12.72 -8.80 -1.19
N ALA A 411 12.42 -8.26 -0.02
CA ALA A 411 13.21 -7.16 0.53
C ALA A 411 14.62 -7.59 0.93
N ILE A 412 14.78 -8.76 1.57
CA ILE A 412 16.10 -9.34 1.89
C ILE A 412 16.89 -9.52 0.59
N GLY A 413 16.30 -10.15 -0.42
CA GLY A 413 16.94 -10.36 -1.72
C GLY A 413 17.33 -9.05 -2.41
N THR A 414 16.47 -8.02 -2.34
CA THR A 414 16.79 -6.67 -2.87
C THR A 414 18.00 -6.08 -2.15
N CYS A 415 18.03 -6.13 -0.81
CA CYS A 415 19.16 -5.68 -0.01
C CYS A 415 20.46 -6.44 -0.34
N VAL A 416 20.37 -7.75 -0.48
CA VAL A 416 21.54 -8.62 -0.82
C VAL A 416 22.03 -8.32 -2.24
N ILE A 417 21.14 -8.23 -3.22
CA ILE A 417 21.50 -7.93 -4.61
C ILE A 417 22.20 -6.58 -4.70
N VAL A 418 21.61 -5.53 -4.12
CA VAL A 418 22.19 -4.18 -4.18
C VAL A 418 23.42 -4.06 -3.29
N GLY A 419 23.38 -4.64 -2.10
CA GLY A 419 24.46 -4.52 -1.11
C GLY A 419 25.75 -5.27 -1.47
N TYR A 420 25.63 -6.43 -2.18
CA TYR A 420 26.74 -7.35 -2.37
C TYR A 420 26.99 -7.75 -3.83
N PHE A 421 25.96 -7.82 -4.67
CA PHE A 421 26.08 -8.26 -6.06
C PHE A 421 26.03 -7.13 -7.09
N THR A 422 25.78 -5.90 -6.65
CA THR A 422 25.73 -4.69 -7.48
C THR A 422 26.73 -3.66 -6.93
N ASN A 423 27.22 -2.78 -7.79
CA ASN A 423 27.98 -1.63 -7.32
C ASN A 423 27.04 -0.64 -6.59
N VAL A 424 27.01 -0.69 -5.26
CA VAL A 424 26.17 0.17 -4.41
C VAL A 424 26.34 1.66 -4.74
N ARG A 425 27.52 2.06 -5.25
CA ARG A 425 27.80 3.44 -5.66
C ARG A 425 26.82 3.95 -6.72
N LEU A 426 26.42 3.08 -7.67
CA LEU A 426 25.44 3.44 -8.72
C LEU A 426 24.08 3.87 -8.12
N ILE A 427 23.70 3.27 -7.00
CA ILE A 427 22.46 3.58 -6.30
C ILE A 427 22.63 4.81 -5.41
N THR A 428 23.76 4.93 -4.69
CA THR A 428 24.01 6.10 -3.82
C THR A 428 24.16 7.38 -4.64
N GLU A 429 24.78 7.33 -5.81
CA GLU A 429 24.87 8.43 -6.77
C GLU A 429 23.47 8.82 -7.31
N GLU A 430 22.65 7.81 -7.65
CA GLU A 430 21.28 8.07 -8.13
C GLU A 430 20.40 8.71 -7.05
N ILE A 431 20.56 8.34 -5.77
CA ILE A 431 19.90 8.97 -4.63
C ILE A 431 20.42 10.41 -4.43
N GLY A 432 21.61 10.74 -4.91
CA GLY A 432 22.26 12.03 -4.70
C GLY A 432 23.00 12.11 -3.37
N LEU A 433 23.53 10.99 -2.86
CA LEU A 433 24.40 10.95 -1.68
C LEU A 433 25.84 11.28 -2.08
N LYS A 434 26.46 12.26 -1.39
CA LYS A 434 27.86 12.60 -1.61
C LYS A 434 28.77 11.45 -1.19
N GLU A 435 29.73 11.11 -2.05
CA GLU A 435 30.72 10.07 -1.77
C GLU A 435 31.43 10.28 -0.44
N LYS A 436 31.66 9.22 0.31
CA LYS A 436 32.29 9.20 1.63
C LYS A 436 31.59 10.06 2.71
N SER A 437 30.37 10.54 2.44
CA SER A 437 29.59 11.27 3.43
C SER A 437 29.05 10.32 4.53
N ALA A 438 28.77 10.87 5.72
CA ALA A 438 28.14 10.11 6.80
C ALA A 438 26.79 9.51 6.38
N ARG A 439 26.02 10.22 5.52
CA ARG A 439 24.74 9.74 4.99
C ARG A 439 24.89 8.53 4.05
N GLU A 440 25.91 8.54 3.20
CA GLU A 440 26.23 7.40 2.33
C GLU A 440 26.66 6.19 3.15
N LYS A 441 27.54 6.39 4.16
CA LYS A 441 27.98 5.34 5.08
C LYS A 441 26.78 4.75 5.84
N TYR A 442 25.92 5.60 6.37
CA TYR A 442 24.67 5.19 7.03
C TYR A 442 23.80 4.34 6.11
N PHE A 443 23.51 4.81 4.89
CA PHE A 443 22.70 4.09 3.92
C PHE A 443 23.30 2.71 3.60
N LYS A 444 24.60 2.63 3.37
CA LYS A 444 25.30 1.36 3.12
C LYS A 444 25.19 0.38 4.29
N ILE A 445 25.33 0.88 5.53
CA ILE A 445 25.15 0.04 6.73
C ILE A 445 23.72 -0.44 6.85
N MET A 446 22.75 0.45 6.63
CA MET A 446 21.32 0.09 6.67
C MET A 446 21.01 -1.03 5.70
N ILE A 447 21.41 -0.90 4.43
CA ILE A 447 21.04 -1.88 3.39
C ILE A 447 21.83 -3.19 3.53
N ARG A 448 23.09 -3.15 3.95
CA ARG A 448 23.92 -4.36 4.04
C ARG A 448 23.68 -5.19 5.30
N PHE A 449 23.37 -4.52 6.42
CA PHE A 449 23.35 -5.20 7.72
C PHE A 449 22.02 -5.02 8.44
N VAL A 450 21.59 -3.78 8.69
CA VAL A 450 20.43 -3.52 9.56
C VAL A 450 19.13 -4.02 8.93
N ALA A 451 18.88 -3.63 7.68
CA ALA A 451 17.64 -4.03 7.00
C ALA A 451 17.51 -5.56 6.84
N PRO A 452 18.52 -6.32 6.36
CA PRO A 452 18.42 -7.76 6.31
C PRO A 452 18.14 -8.42 7.67
N VAL A 453 18.77 -7.96 8.75
CA VAL A 453 18.53 -8.50 10.10
C VAL A 453 17.09 -8.24 10.55
N CYS A 454 16.59 -7.01 10.40
CA CYS A 454 15.21 -6.68 10.74
C CYS A 454 14.20 -7.49 9.90
N LEU A 455 14.47 -7.66 8.61
CA LEU A 455 13.61 -8.41 7.69
C LEU A 455 13.60 -9.92 7.98
N ILE A 456 14.76 -10.49 8.38
CA ILE A 456 14.82 -11.88 8.86
C ILE A 456 14.00 -12.03 10.13
N ALA A 457 14.09 -11.08 11.07
CA ALA A 457 13.30 -11.12 12.30
C ALA A 457 11.78 -11.04 12.00
N ILE A 458 11.36 -10.19 11.06
CA ILE A 458 9.95 -10.12 10.59
C ILE A 458 9.54 -11.47 9.97
N LEU A 459 10.36 -12.05 9.10
CA LEU A 459 10.09 -13.33 8.44
C LEU A 459 9.92 -14.46 9.48
N VAL A 460 10.85 -14.55 10.42
CA VAL A 460 10.82 -15.59 11.48
C VAL A 460 9.58 -15.40 12.36
N SER A 461 9.29 -14.17 12.80
CA SER A 461 8.08 -13.88 13.58
C SER A 461 6.80 -14.24 12.82
N GLY A 462 6.71 -13.87 11.54
CA GLY A 462 5.58 -14.24 10.69
C GLY A 462 5.39 -15.74 10.55
N LEU A 463 6.48 -16.49 10.39
CA LEU A 463 6.42 -17.96 10.33
C LEU A 463 6.01 -18.56 11.68
N MET A 464 6.56 -18.08 12.79
CA MET A 464 6.19 -18.57 14.13
C MET A 464 4.73 -18.30 14.50
N SER A 465 4.13 -17.22 13.98
CA SER A 465 2.70 -16.93 14.21
C SER A 465 1.76 -17.83 13.38
N ALA A 466 2.28 -18.62 12.46
CA ALA A 466 1.49 -19.49 11.61
C ALA A 466 1.37 -20.92 12.15
N PHE A 467 2.27 -21.32 13.02
CA PHE A 467 2.36 -22.63 13.67
C PHE A 467 2.18 -22.51 15.18
#